data_942eaa9a92cc9646f182d2c3cf67dcfd
#
_entry.id   942eaa9a92cc9646f182d2c3cf67dcfd
#
_cell.length_a   1.000
_cell.length_b   1.000
_cell.length_c   1.000
_cell.angle_alpha   90.00
_cell.angle_beta   90.00
_cell.angle_gamma   90.00
#
_symmetry.space_group_name_H-M   'P 1'
#
loop_
_entity.id
_entity.type
_entity.pdbx_description
1 polymer ?
#
loop_
_entity_poly.entity_id
_entity_poly.type
_entity_poly.pdbx_seq_one_letter_code
_entity_poly.pdbx_strand_id
1 'polypeptide(L)'
;MKKRLLYLFVICAAIPSVSRAQGTDNDLESEFGARVSVTADKKISQGFHWTAEGEARFSDNLSEFGRYQLGTGLTYKINPWLKIGGGYTLIEKKNSDGEWNPRHRVYGDITFSYKTGPWRFALKERLQFTHREVGNAYQNNPNLLGLKSRFKVSYKASQTVTPYGYVELRNVFNDPSVNATWNTSTQTYSDYSFGGYDDAYFNRLRGSLGVEWKLNPRNSFDFFVLGDYCRDKNIDTNKEGTKLKSLTYDRKFNTSIGIGYKFSF
;
A
#
# COMPACT_ATOMS: atom_id res chain seq x y z
N MET A 1 -2.89 -13.03 -30.58
CA MET A 1 -2.30 -12.62 -29.26
C MET A 1 -3.05 -11.50 -28.53
N LYS A 2 -3.82 -10.61 -29.19
CA LYS A 2 -4.51 -9.47 -28.56
C LYS A 2 -5.66 -9.83 -27.59
N LYS A 3 -6.34 -10.96 -27.78
CA LYS A 3 -7.50 -11.35 -26.94
C LYS A 3 -7.12 -11.95 -25.54
N ARG A 4 -5.91 -12.51 -25.38
CA ARG A 4 -5.49 -13.14 -24.11
C ARG A 4 -5.08 -12.14 -23.03
N LEU A 5 -4.72 -10.91 -23.41
CA LEU A 5 -4.36 -9.85 -22.45
C LEU A 5 -5.59 -9.27 -21.73
N LEU A 6 -6.76 -9.30 -22.39
CA LEU A 6 -8.01 -8.75 -21.84
C LEU A 6 -8.55 -9.61 -20.67
N TYR A 7 -8.32 -10.93 -20.71
CA TYR A 7 -8.79 -11.84 -19.65
C TYR A 7 -7.97 -11.74 -18.34
N LEU A 8 -6.70 -11.32 -18.43
CA LEU A 8 -5.89 -11.11 -17.20
C LEU A 8 -6.35 -9.87 -16.42
N PHE A 9 -6.95 -8.88 -17.08
CA PHE A 9 -7.49 -7.67 -16.46
C PHE A 9 -8.74 -7.92 -15.61
N VAL A 10 -9.55 -8.95 -15.97
CA VAL A 10 -10.83 -9.26 -15.31
C VAL A 10 -10.62 -10.03 -14.00
N ILE A 11 -9.52 -10.77 -13.85
CA ILE A 11 -9.27 -11.62 -12.67
C ILE A 11 -8.88 -10.77 -11.44
N CYS A 12 -8.24 -9.62 -11.63
CA CYS A 12 -7.81 -8.77 -10.50
C CYS A 12 -8.93 -7.89 -9.91
N ALA A 13 -10.07 -7.74 -10.61
CA ALA A 13 -11.17 -6.88 -10.17
C ALA A 13 -12.28 -7.61 -9.37
N ALA A 14 -12.25 -8.93 -9.31
CA ALA A 14 -13.32 -9.74 -8.74
C ALA A 14 -12.90 -10.44 -7.43
N ILE A 15 -12.44 -9.67 -6.44
CA ILE A 15 -12.41 -10.18 -5.06
C ILE A 15 -13.67 -9.65 -4.38
N PRO A 16 -14.69 -10.49 -4.12
CA PRO A 16 -15.85 -10.04 -3.38
C PRO A 16 -15.42 -9.68 -1.96
N SER A 17 -15.62 -8.43 -1.58
CA SER A 17 -15.54 -7.99 -0.20
C SER A 17 -16.75 -8.58 0.54
N VAL A 18 -16.58 -9.71 1.19
CA VAL A 18 -17.58 -10.27 2.11
C VAL A 18 -17.44 -9.50 3.42
N SER A 19 -18.12 -8.36 3.52
CA SER A 19 -18.24 -7.65 4.78
C SER A 19 -19.31 -8.34 5.65
N ARG A 20 -18.90 -8.92 6.77
CA ARG A 20 -19.79 -9.67 7.69
C ARG A 20 -20.35 -8.81 8.84
N ALA A 21 -19.84 -7.63 9.08
CA ALA A 21 -20.35 -6.75 10.14
C ALA A 21 -20.72 -5.36 9.60
N GLN A 22 -21.88 -4.86 9.98
CA GLN A 22 -22.31 -3.48 9.69
C GLN A 22 -21.65 -2.55 10.72
N GLY A 23 -20.46 -2.05 10.41
CA GLY A 23 -19.87 -0.92 11.13
C GLY A 23 -20.32 0.41 10.55
N THR A 24 -20.32 1.46 11.36
CA THR A 24 -20.59 2.83 10.90
C THR A 24 -19.33 3.45 10.32
N ASP A 25 -19.46 4.18 9.22
CA ASP A 25 -18.35 4.97 8.67
C ASP A 25 -18.18 6.27 9.48
N ASN A 26 -16.98 6.58 9.92
CA ASN A 26 -16.65 7.87 10.52
C ASN A 26 -16.58 8.97 9.44
N ASP A 27 -16.57 10.23 9.84
CA ASP A 27 -16.41 11.36 8.93
C ASP A 27 -15.08 11.26 8.15
N LEU A 28 -15.08 11.84 6.94
CA LEU A 28 -13.91 11.84 6.09
C LEU A 28 -12.89 12.87 6.59
N GLU A 29 -11.78 12.40 7.14
CA GLU A 29 -10.65 13.23 7.48
C GLU A 29 -9.78 13.51 6.23
N SER A 30 -9.27 14.73 6.10
CA SER A 30 -8.37 15.13 5.01
C SER A 30 -7.05 15.64 5.57
N GLU A 31 -5.94 15.19 4.97
CA GLU A 31 -4.60 15.53 5.41
C GLU A 31 -3.69 15.81 4.21
N PHE A 32 -2.80 16.79 4.36
CA PHE A 32 -1.74 17.07 3.40
C PHE A 32 -0.38 16.63 3.95
N GLY A 33 0.48 16.07 3.09
CA GLY A 33 1.80 15.59 3.47
C GLY A 33 2.86 15.73 2.40
N ALA A 34 4.08 15.34 2.74
CA ALA A 34 5.19 15.24 1.80
C ALA A 34 5.94 13.91 1.93
N ARG A 35 6.60 13.52 0.84
CA ARG A 35 7.44 12.32 0.78
C ARG A 35 8.76 12.62 0.12
N VAL A 36 9.83 12.16 0.75
CA VAL A 36 11.18 12.23 0.20
C VAL A 36 11.76 10.83 0.17
N SER A 37 12.31 10.42 -0.98
CA SER A 37 12.91 9.08 -1.10
C SER A 37 14.25 9.10 -1.83
N VAL A 38 15.09 8.15 -1.46
CA VAL A 38 16.36 7.87 -2.15
C VAL A 38 16.40 6.38 -2.47
N THR A 39 16.73 6.05 -3.71
CA THR A 39 16.85 4.67 -4.18
C THR A 39 18.21 4.43 -4.80
N ALA A 40 18.91 3.41 -4.35
CA ALA A 40 20.09 2.85 -5.01
C ALA A 40 19.67 1.60 -5.79
N ASP A 41 20.03 1.51 -7.08
CA ASP A 41 19.69 0.39 -7.96
C ASP A 41 20.98 -0.13 -8.61
N LYS A 42 21.38 -1.35 -8.26
CA LYS A 42 22.56 -2.03 -8.79
C LYS A 42 22.19 -3.17 -9.70
N LYS A 43 22.66 -3.13 -10.95
CA LYS A 43 22.60 -4.29 -11.83
C LYS A 43 23.67 -5.29 -11.41
N ILE A 44 23.27 -6.45 -10.86
CA ILE A 44 24.19 -7.51 -10.41
C ILE A 44 24.63 -8.36 -11.59
N SER A 45 23.67 -8.79 -12.43
CA SER A 45 23.91 -9.59 -13.61
C SER A 45 22.83 -9.36 -14.65
N GLN A 46 22.85 -10.09 -15.77
CA GLN A 46 21.84 -9.95 -16.80
C GLN A 46 20.45 -10.29 -16.25
N GLY A 47 19.56 -9.28 -16.21
CA GLY A 47 18.20 -9.39 -15.69
C GLY A 47 18.08 -9.25 -14.17
N PHE A 48 19.16 -9.40 -13.37
CA PHE A 48 19.15 -9.24 -11.92
C PHE A 48 19.52 -7.83 -11.49
N HIS A 49 18.70 -7.25 -10.63
CA HIS A 49 18.93 -5.96 -9.98
C HIS A 49 18.73 -6.09 -8.46
N TRP A 50 19.61 -5.48 -7.71
CA TRP A 50 19.45 -5.21 -6.29
C TRP A 50 19.04 -3.76 -6.10
N THR A 51 18.13 -3.51 -5.18
CA THR A 51 17.69 -2.16 -4.81
C THR A 51 17.76 -1.96 -3.31
N ALA A 52 18.17 -0.77 -2.89
CA ALA A 52 18.01 -0.28 -1.54
C ALA A 52 17.25 1.05 -1.61
N GLU A 53 16.30 1.24 -0.71
CA GLU A 53 15.43 2.42 -0.69
C GLU A 53 15.29 2.96 0.73
N GLY A 54 15.38 4.29 0.88
CA GLY A 54 14.98 5.03 2.07
C GLY A 54 13.86 6.00 1.70
N GLU A 55 12.82 6.08 2.53
CA GLU A 55 11.73 7.04 2.36
C GLU A 55 11.39 7.68 3.71
N ALA A 56 11.22 9.00 3.72
CA ALA A 56 10.70 9.81 4.82
C ALA A 56 9.34 10.39 4.44
N ARG A 57 8.39 10.42 5.39
CA ARG A 57 7.05 10.98 5.20
C ARG A 57 6.74 11.98 6.29
N PHE A 58 6.25 13.11 5.84
CA PHE A 58 5.72 14.19 6.66
C PHE A 58 4.20 14.19 6.53
N SER A 59 3.51 14.29 7.63
CA SER A 59 2.06 14.27 7.79
C SER A 59 1.58 15.53 8.53
N ASP A 60 0.29 15.60 8.84
CA ASP A 60 -0.32 16.69 9.57
C ASP A 60 0.07 18.08 8.99
N ASN A 61 -0.24 18.29 7.71
CA ASN A 61 0.07 19.52 6.98
C ASN A 61 1.56 19.90 7.02
N LEU A 62 2.45 18.91 6.96
CA LEU A 62 3.92 18.99 7.03
C LEU A 62 4.49 19.29 8.43
N SER A 63 3.67 19.35 9.47
CA SER A 63 4.11 19.66 10.83
C SER A 63 4.77 18.48 11.53
N GLU A 64 4.44 17.24 11.09
CA GLU A 64 4.92 16.04 11.74
C GLU A 64 5.77 15.14 10.82
N PHE A 65 6.97 14.76 11.30
CA PHE A 65 7.71 13.63 10.75
C PHE A 65 7.12 12.34 11.32
N GLY A 66 6.13 11.78 10.60
CA GLY A 66 5.29 10.69 11.11
C GLY A 66 5.76 9.29 10.71
N ARG A 67 6.68 9.16 9.72
CA ARG A 67 7.12 7.86 9.25
C ARG A 67 8.43 7.90 8.48
N TYR A 68 9.28 6.88 8.70
CA TYR A 68 10.34 6.54 7.76
C TYR A 68 10.37 5.04 7.45
N GLN A 69 11.01 4.67 6.35
CA GLN A 69 11.18 3.27 5.98
C GLN A 69 12.50 3.06 5.27
N LEU A 70 13.10 1.89 5.52
CA LEU A 70 14.29 1.41 4.86
C LEU A 70 13.97 0.06 4.23
N GLY A 71 14.25 -0.08 2.95
CA GLY A 71 13.94 -1.26 2.18
C GLY A 71 15.11 -1.80 1.39
N THR A 72 15.12 -3.11 1.17
CA THR A 72 16.02 -3.76 0.23
C THR A 72 15.26 -4.82 -0.55
N GLY A 73 15.65 -5.07 -1.79
CA GLY A 73 14.99 -6.04 -2.63
C GLY A 73 15.81 -6.49 -3.81
N LEU A 74 15.41 -7.63 -4.34
CA LEU A 74 15.96 -8.21 -5.56
C LEU A 74 14.85 -8.28 -6.62
N THR A 75 15.19 -8.00 -7.86
CA THR A 75 14.29 -8.18 -8.99
C THR A 75 14.99 -8.93 -10.10
N TYR A 76 14.21 -9.79 -10.78
CA TYR A 76 14.69 -10.54 -11.94
C TYR A 76 13.76 -10.31 -13.14
N LYS A 77 14.32 -9.86 -14.23
CA LYS A 77 13.61 -9.69 -15.50
C LYS A 77 13.67 -10.99 -16.29
N ILE A 78 12.59 -11.77 -16.26
CA ILE A 78 12.48 -13.05 -16.96
C ILE A 78 12.51 -12.82 -18.49
N ASN A 79 11.75 -11.81 -18.95
CA ASN A 79 11.68 -11.45 -20.36
C ASN A 79 11.22 -9.97 -20.49
N PRO A 80 11.10 -9.39 -21.73
CA PRO A 80 10.74 -7.98 -21.89
C PRO A 80 9.41 -7.54 -21.28
N TRP A 81 8.48 -8.48 -21.07
CA TRP A 81 7.14 -8.19 -20.56
C TRP A 81 6.89 -8.69 -19.13
N LEU A 82 7.76 -9.54 -18.56
CA LEU A 82 7.60 -10.13 -17.23
C LEU A 82 8.83 -9.89 -16.34
N LYS A 83 8.59 -9.34 -15.16
CA LYS A 83 9.57 -9.18 -14.09
C LYS A 83 8.98 -9.70 -12.78
N ILE A 84 9.78 -10.42 -12.01
CA ILE A 84 9.47 -10.86 -10.64
C ILE A 84 10.43 -10.18 -9.67
N GLY A 85 10.05 -10.11 -8.41
CA GLY A 85 10.91 -9.55 -7.38
C GLY A 85 10.41 -9.89 -6.00
N GLY A 86 11.22 -9.54 -5.01
CA GLY A 86 10.89 -9.66 -3.61
C GLY A 86 11.83 -8.83 -2.77
N GLY A 87 11.45 -8.60 -1.53
CA GLY A 87 12.28 -7.80 -0.65
C GLY A 87 11.72 -7.67 0.75
N TYR A 88 12.45 -6.90 1.54
CA TYR A 88 12.15 -6.59 2.92
C TYR A 88 12.12 -5.08 3.13
N THR A 89 11.28 -4.60 4.03
CA THR A 89 11.20 -3.19 4.42
C THR A 89 10.98 -3.09 5.93
N LEU A 90 11.88 -2.42 6.62
CA LEU A 90 11.68 -1.92 7.97
C LEU A 90 10.92 -0.60 7.87
N ILE A 91 9.86 -0.45 8.64
CA ILE A 91 9.00 0.73 8.67
C ILE A 91 8.89 1.18 10.12
N GLU A 92 9.25 2.41 10.37
CA GLU A 92 8.98 3.09 11.63
C GLU A 92 7.85 4.09 11.42
N LYS A 93 6.81 3.95 12.20
CA LYS A 93 5.65 4.85 12.16
C LYS A 93 5.34 5.31 13.57
N LYS A 94 5.16 6.63 13.78
CA LYS A 94 4.63 7.15 15.02
C LYS A 94 3.20 6.69 15.26
N ASN A 95 2.89 6.33 16.50
CA ASN A 95 1.54 6.12 16.99
C ASN A 95 0.91 7.46 17.44
N SER A 96 -0.32 7.43 17.97
CA SER A 96 -1.02 8.61 18.51
C SER A 96 -0.30 9.26 19.70
N ASP A 97 0.49 8.49 20.42
CA ASP A 97 1.22 8.95 21.62
C ASP A 97 2.60 9.52 21.29
N GLY A 98 2.93 9.58 19.97
CA GLY A 98 4.22 10.10 19.47
C GLY A 98 5.37 9.09 19.53
N GLU A 99 5.13 7.84 19.95
CA GLU A 99 6.14 6.79 20.01
C GLU A 99 6.34 6.10 18.67
N TRP A 100 7.58 5.70 18.38
CA TRP A 100 7.91 4.93 17.19
C TRP A 100 7.51 3.46 17.33
N ASN A 101 6.76 2.95 16.36
CA ASN A 101 6.29 1.57 16.29
C ASN A 101 6.89 0.85 15.08
N PRO A 102 7.85 -0.07 15.30
CA PRO A 102 8.50 -0.81 14.23
C PRO A 102 7.56 -1.80 13.54
N ARG A 103 7.70 -1.89 12.22
CA ARG A 103 6.96 -2.84 11.39
C ARG A 103 7.90 -3.50 10.40
N HIS A 104 7.87 -4.80 10.36
CA HIS A 104 8.67 -5.62 9.48
C HIS A 104 7.79 -6.09 8.31
N ARG A 105 8.20 -5.79 7.08
CA ARG A 105 7.46 -6.18 5.89
C ARG A 105 8.31 -6.99 4.95
N VAL A 106 7.83 -8.18 4.60
CA VAL A 106 8.35 -8.99 3.50
C VAL A 106 7.34 -8.91 2.34
N TYR A 107 7.82 -8.90 1.11
CA TYR A 107 6.94 -8.85 -0.05
C TYR A 107 7.48 -9.63 -1.25
N GLY A 108 6.57 -10.09 -2.10
CA GLY A 108 6.84 -10.62 -3.43
C GLY A 108 6.10 -9.83 -4.50
N ASP A 109 6.75 -9.57 -5.63
CA ASP A 109 6.22 -8.79 -6.75
C ASP A 109 6.19 -9.58 -8.05
N ILE A 110 5.13 -9.40 -8.82
CA ILE A 110 5.06 -9.76 -10.24
C ILE A 110 4.69 -8.51 -11.02
N THR A 111 5.45 -8.20 -12.08
CA THR A 111 5.17 -7.04 -12.93
C THR A 111 5.07 -7.45 -14.38
N PHE A 112 3.91 -7.20 -14.98
CA PHE A 112 3.67 -7.32 -16.41
C PHE A 112 3.85 -5.96 -17.05
N SER A 113 4.54 -5.89 -18.20
CA SER A 113 4.79 -4.64 -18.90
C SER A 113 4.53 -4.79 -20.41
N TYR A 114 3.88 -3.82 -20.99
CA TYR A 114 3.66 -3.74 -22.44
C TYR A 114 4.13 -2.37 -22.94
N LYS A 115 4.87 -2.36 -24.06
CA LYS A 115 5.36 -1.13 -24.70
C LYS A 115 4.81 -1.02 -26.11
N THR A 116 4.35 0.17 -26.47
CA THR A 116 3.91 0.49 -27.82
C THR A 116 4.26 1.94 -28.13
N GLY A 117 5.18 2.14 -29.08
CA GLY A 117 5.74 3.46 -29.37
C GLY A 117 6.34 4.11 -28.11
N PRO A 118 5.97 5.36 -27.77
CA PRO A 118 6.46 6.07 -26.59
C PRO A 118 5.75 5.62 -25.30
N TRP A 119 4.66 4.85 -25.38
CA TRP A 119 3.85 4.43 -24.25
C TRP A 119 4.35 3.14 -23.60
N ARG A 120 4.29 3.11 -22.29
CA ARG A 120 4.52 1.90 -21.49
C ARG A 120 3.39 1.74 -20.49
N PHE A 121 2.78 0.56 -20.51
CA PHE A 121 1.77 0.10 -19.55
C PHE A 121 2.39 -0.95 -18.66
N ALA A 122 2.13 -0.88 -17.36
CA ALA A 122 2.64 -1.87 -16.41
C ALA A 122 1.56 -2.19 -15.37
N LEU A 123 1.32 -3.48 -15.14
CA LEU A 123 0.52 -4.01 -14.05
C LEU A 123 1.48 -4.69 -13.06
N LYS A 124 1.47 -4.23 -11.82
CA LYS A 124 2.28 -4.79 -10.74
C LYS A 124 1.39 -5.30 -9.64
N GLU A 125 1.52 -6.59 -9.35
CA GLU A 125 0.91 -7.24 -8.20
C GLU A 125 1.97 -7.43 -7.13
N ARG A 126 1.65 -7.03 -5.89
CA ARG A 126 2.51 -7.18 -4.72
C ARG A 126 1.77 -7.85 -3.59
N LEU A 127 2.13 -9.08 -3.28
CA LEU A 127 1.73 -9.72 -2.04
C LEU A 127 2.71 -9.30 -0.94
N GLN A 128 2.18 -8.81 0.19
CA GLN A 128 2.99 -8.34 1.31
C GLN A 128 2.48 -8.90 2.63
N PHE A 129 3.41 -9.35 3.45
CA PHE A 129 3.20 -9.71 4.84
C PHE A 129 3.87 -8.66 5.72
N THR A 130 3.13 -8.12 6.70
CA THR A 130 3.64 -7.09 7.60
C THR A 130 3.42 -7.52 9.05
N HIS A 131 4.51 -7.72 9.78
CA HIS A 131 4.50 -7.94 11.23
C HIS A 131 4.63 -6.59 11.95
N ARG A 132 3.84 -6.40 13.01
CA ARG A 132 3.86 -5.22 13.88
C ARG A 132 3.44 -5.61 15.30
N GLU A 133 3.92 -4.89 16.28
CA GLU A 133 3.38 -4.99 17.63
C GLU A 133 1.99 -4.34 17.70
N VAL A 134 1.09 -4.97 18.45
CA VAL A 134 -0.27 -4.49 18.68
C VAL A 134 -0.61 -4.58 20.17
N GLY A 135 -1.27 -3.56 20.69
CA GLY A 135 -1.66 -3.52 22.10
C GLY A 135 -2.81 -4.49 22.42
N ASN A 136 -3.67 -4.79 21.44
CA ASN A 136 -4.78 -5.72 21.60
C ASN A 136 -4.99 -6.53 20.31
N ALA A 137 -4.78 -7.85 20.38
CA ALA A 137 -4.91 -8.76 19.24
C ALA A 137 -6.37 -8.93 18.77
N TYR A 138 -7.36 -8.70 19.61
CA TYR A 138 -8.78 -8.73 19.19
C TYR A 138 -9.17 -7.52 18.35
N GLN A 139 -8.42 -6.42 18.45
CA GLN A 139 -8.63 -5.19 17.70
C GLN A 139 -7.79 -5.13 16.43
N ASN A 140 -6.57 -5.66 16.48
CA ASN A 140 -5.60 -5.55 15.43
C ASN A 140 -4.84 -6.85 15.19
N ASN A 141 -4.69 -7.25 13.92
CA ASN A 141 -3.82 -8.37 13.58
C ASN A 141 -2.33 -7.92 13.60
N PRO A 142 -1.47 -8.59 14.40
CA PRO A 142 -0.03 -8.34 14.36
C PRO A 142 0.61 -8.75 13.03
N ASN A 143 0.00 -9.67 12.29
CA ASN A 143 0.54 -10.29 11.09
C ASN A 143 -0.35 -10.03 9.86
N LEU A 144 -0.28 -8.82 9.32
CA LEU A 144 -1.17 -8.38 8.26
C LEU A 144 -0.72 -8.87 6.87
N LEU A 145 -1.62 -9.57 6.18
CA LEU A 145 -1.45 -9.98 4.78
C LEU A 145 -2.23 -9.04 3.86
N GLY A 146 -1.60 -8.55 2.82
CA GLY A 146 -2.26 -7.65 1.87
C GLY A 146 -1.75 -7.80 0.44
N LEU A 147 -2.64 -7.57 -0.52
CA LEU A 147 -2.33 -7.51 -1.94
C LEU A 147 -2.45 -6.06 -2.42
N LYS A 148 -1.45 -5.61 -3.17
CA LYS A 148 -1.47 -4.33 -3.88
C LYS A 148 -1.44 -4.58 -5.37
N SER A 149 -2.42 -4.05 -6.07
CA SER A 149 -2.54 -4.09 -7.52
C SER A 149 -2.34 -2.69 -8.08
N ARG A 150 -1.24 -2.45 -8.80
CA ARG A 150 -0.90 -1.15 -9.38
C ARG A 150 -0.88 -1.19 -10.89
N PHE A 151 -1.69 -0.35 -11.52
CA PHE A 151 -1.63 -0.09 -12.95
C PHE A 151 -0.97 1.27 -13.21
N LYS A 152 0.15 1.27 -13.94
CA LYS A 152 0.94 2.47 -14.29
C LYS A 152 0.98 2.64 -15.80
N VAL A 153 0.73 3.86 -16.24
CA VAL A 153 0.94 4.32 -17.62
C VAL A 153 2.07 5.33 -17.63
N SER A 154 3.03 5.20 -18.56
CA SER A 154 4.14 6.14 -18.71
C SER A 154 4.30 6.50 -20.17
N TYR A 155 4.65 7.75 -20.43
CA TYR A 155 4.89 8.28 -21.78
C TYR A 155 6.31 8.81 -21.90
N LYS A 156 7.10 8.26 -22.82
CA LYS A 156 8.47 8.75 -23.08
C LYS A 156 8.40 10.04 -23.92
N ALA A 157 8.28 11.20 -23.25
CA ALA A 157 8.18 12.50 -23.90
C ALA A 157 9.52 12.91 -24.54
N SER A 158 10.65 12.56 -23.90
CA SER A 158 11.99 12.77 -24.44
C SER A 158 12.94 11.66 -23.94
N GLN A 159 14.24 11.80 -24.19
CA GLN A 159 15.25 10.87 -23.65
C GLN A 159 15.41 11.04 -22.13
N THR A 160 15.10 12.22 -21.62
CA THR A 160 15.29 12.59 -20.21
C THR A 160 14.00 12.70 -19.42
N VAL A 161 12.86 12.96 -20.05
CA VAL A 161 11.58 13.25 -19.38
C VAL A 161 10.55 12.17 -19.69
N THR A 162 9.98 11.58 -18.63
CA THR A 162 8.97 10.52 -18.70
C THR A 162 7.82 10.84 -17.73
N PRO A 163 6.77 11.58 -18.14
CA PRO A 163 5.55 11.71 -17.35
C PRO A 163 4.86 10.35 -17.18
N TYR A 164 4.17 10.18 -16.07
CA TYR A 164 3.42 8.98 -15.78
C TYR A 164 2.21 9.25 -14.87
N GLY A 165 1.30 8.29 -14.86
CA GLY A 165 0.24 8.19 -13.87
C GLY A 165 0.04 6.75 -13.46
N TYR A 166 -0.45 6.54 -12.24
CA TYR A 166 -0.87 5.21 -11.80
C TYR A 166 -2.07 5.26 -10.86
N VAL A 167 -2.77 4.12 -10.81
CA VAL A 167 -3.76 3.80 -9.79
C VAL A 167 -3.31 2.53 -9.07
N GLU A 168 -3.43 2.51 -7.75
CA GLU A 168 -3.11 1.36 -6.90
C GLU A 168 -4.28 1.05 -5.98
N LEU A 169 -4.67 -0.21 -5.96
CA LEU A 169 -5.65 -0.78 -5.03
C LEU A 169 -4.91 -1.59 -3.96
N ARG A 170 -5.42 -1.60 -2.73
CA ARG A 170 -4.92 -2.47 -1.67
C ARG A 170 -6.07 -3.21 -1.01
N ASN A 171 -5.94 -4.53 -0.96
CA ASN A 171 -6.80 -5.44 -0.21
C ASN A 171 -6.05 -5.97 1.02
N VAL A 172 -6.76 -6.15 2.11
CA VAL A 172 -6.33 -6.86 3.32
C VAL A 172 -7.11 -8.18 3.37
N PHE A 173 -6.47 -9.29 3.76
CA PHE A 173 -7.07 -10.63 3.72
C PHE A 173 -7.25 -11.29 5.08
N ASN A 174 -6.60 -10.81 6.12
CA ASN A 174 -6.59 -11.44 7.42
C ASN A 174 -6.74 -10.40 8.54
N ASP A 175 -7.73 -9.54 8.41
CA ASP A 175 -8.08 -8.60 9.46
C ASP A 175 -8.97 -9.28 10.51
N PRO A 176 -9.01 -8.79 11.77
CA PRO A 176 -9.90 -9.33 12.78
C PRO A 176 -11.35 -9.32 12.31
N SER A 177 -12.04 -10.45 12.44
CA SER A 177 -13.49 -10.55 12.23
C SER A 177 -14.21 -10.64 13.56
N VAL A 178 -15.39 -10.02 13.64
CA VAL A 178 -16.25 -10.03 14.81
C VAL A 178 -17.67 -10.33 14.40
N ASN A 179 -18.36 -11.13 15.19
CA ASN A 179 -19.80 -11.33 15.11
C ASN A 179 -20.43 -10.62 16.31
N ALA A 180 -21.41 -9.79 16.08
CA ALA A 180 -22.16 -9.11 17.13
C ALA A 180 -23.49 -8.62 16.58
N THR A 181 -24.52 -8.58 17.42
CA THR A 181 -25.84 -8.05 17.10
C THR A 181 -25.97 -6.63 17.68
N TRP A 182 -26.27 -5.65 16.82
CA TRP A 182 -26.53 -4.29 17.28
C TRP A 182 -27.95 -4.17 17.83
N ASN A 183 -28.08 -3.79 19.09
CA ASN A 183 -29.37 -3.54 19.72
C ASN A 183 -29.67 -2.03 19.67
N THR A 184 -30.64 -1.63 18.86
CA THR A 184 -31.00 -0.23 18.65
C THR A 184 -31.65 0.42 19.88
N SER A 185 -32.30 -0.39 20.73
CA SER A 185 -32.99 0.12 21.93
C SER A 185 -32.01 0.47 23.05
N THR A 186 -30.96 -0.34 23.20
CA THR A 186 -29.92 -0.14 24.26
C THR A 186 -28.67 0.55 23.71
N GLN A 187 -28.58 0.75 22.39
CA GLN A 187 -27.38 1.26 21.71
C GLN A 187 -26.09 0.50 22.11
N THR A 188 -26.19 -0.82 22.20
CA THR A 188 -25.09 -1.70 22.57
C THR A 188 -25.00 -2.91 21.66
N TYR A 189 -23.82 -3.53 21.58
CA TYR A 189 -23.64 -4.81 20.92
C TYR A 189 -23.90 -5.97 21.91
N SER A 190 -24.70 -6.95 21.47
CA SER A 190 -24.91 -8.25 22.13
C SER A 190 -24.31 -9.37 21.29
N ASP A 191 -24.26 -10.57 21.88
CA ASP A 191 -23.81 -11.82 21.19
C ASP A 191 -22.44 -11.71 20.52
N TYR A 192 -21.54 -10.92 21.14
CA TYR A 192 -20.21 -10.72 20.65
C TYR A 192 -19.39 -12.03 20.68
N SER A 193 -18.76 -12.33 19.55
CA SER A 193 -17.71 -13.35 19.47
C SER A 193 -16.62 -12.91 18.50
N PHE A 194 -15.36 -13.19 18.86
CA PHE A 194 -14.23 -13.00 17.98
C PHE A 194 -14.19 -14.14 16.96
N GLY A 195 -14.25 -13.79 15.67
CA GLY A 195 -14.29 -14.76 14.58
C GLY A 195 -12.92 -15.23 14.10
N GLY A 196 -11.84 -14.60 14.58
CA GLY A 196 -10.49 -14.86 14.12
C GLY A 196 -9.95 -13.76 13.18
N TYR A 197 -8.96 -14.12 12.36
CA TYR A 197 -8.32 -13.22 11.38
C TYR A 197 -8.67 -13.68 9.95
N ASP A 198 -9.95 -13.61 9.59
CA ASP A 198 -10.46 -14.09 8.31
C ASP A 198 -11.23 -13.03 7.51
N ASP A 199 -11.29 -11.78 8.01
CA ASP A 199 -11.94 -10.72 7.27
C ASP A 199 -11.05 -10.18 6.14
N ALA A 200 -11.68 -10.03 4.97
CA ALA A 200 -11.02 -9.52 3.77
C ALA A 200 -11.77 -8.32 3.20
N TYR A 201 -11.10 -7.20 3.05
CA TYR A 201 -11.73 -6.01 2.51
C TYR A 201 -10.75 -5.12 1.74
N PHE A 202 -11.32 -4.28 0.90
CA PHE A 202 -10.62 -3.22 0.20
C PHE A 202 -10.40 -2.03 1.15
N ASN A 203 -9.13 -1.69 1.42
CA ASN A 203 -8.83 -0.68 2.43
C ASN A 203 -8.13 0.56 1.87
N ARG A 204 -7.68 0.55 0.59
CA ARG A 204 -6.98 1.71 0.04
C ARG A 204 -7.10 1.83 -1.47
N LEU A 205 -7.45 3.03 -1.92
CA LEU A 205 -7.33 3.48 -3.31
C LEU A 205 -6.29 4.61 -3.37
N ARG A 206 -5.31 4.49 -4.25
CA ARG A 206 -4.27 5.48 -4.45
C ARG A 206 -4.17 5.86 -5.91
N GLY A 207 -4.14 7.16 -6.20
CA GLY A 207 -3.81 7.73 -7.51
C GLY A 207 -2.55 8.58 -7.42
N SER A 208 -1.74 8.59 -8.48
CA SER A 208 -0.58 9.49 -8.54
C SER A 208 -0.31 9.92 -9.98
N LEU A 209 0.11 11.17 -10.13
CA LEU A 209 0.67 11.73 -11.34
C LEU A 209 2.08 12.21 -11.04
N GLY A 210 3.02 11.97 -11.96
CA GLY A 210 4.41 12.35 -11.74
C GLY A 210 5.24 12.45 -13.02
N VAL A 211 6.46 12.89 -12.83
CA VAL A 211 7.47 13.03 -13.90
C VAL A 211 8.79 12.48 -13.42
N GLU A 212 9.29 11.45 -14.10
CA GLU A 212 10.65 10.97 -13.95
C GLU A 212 11.57 11.80 -14.86
N TRP A 213 12.55 12.48 -14.24
CA TRP A 213 13.54 13.30 -14.94
C TRP A 213 14.93 12.69 -14.78
N LYS A 214 15.49 12.20 -15.90
CA LYS A 214 16.85 11.65 -15.96
C LYS A 214 17.86 12.76 -16.18
N LEU A 215 18.71 13.01 -15.21
CA LEU A 215 19.84 13.92 -15.37
C LEU A 215 20.93 13.31 -16.26
N ASN A 216 21.19 12.02 -16.06
CA ASN A 216 22.15 11.23 -16.81
C ASN A 216 21.79 9.72 -16.68
N PRO A 217 22.52 8.78 -17.32
CA PRO A 217 22.20 7.35 -17.25
C PRO A 217 22.17 6.75 -15.83
N ARG A 218 22.84 7.37 -14.86
CA ARG A 218 22.92 6.88 -13.48
C ARG A 218 22.00 7.61 -12.51
N ASN A 219 21.58 8.85 -12.80
CA ASN A 219 20.90 9.73 -11.87
C ASN A 219 19.54 10.16 -12.42
N SER A 220 18.48 9.97 -11.66
CA SER A 220 17.15 10.48 -11.98
C SER A 220 16.44 11.03 -10.75
N PHE A 221 15.59 12.02 -10.98
CA PHE A 221 14.60 12.51 -10.02
C PHE A 221 13.22 12.06 -10.42
N ASP A 222 12.36 11.88 -9.43
CA ASP A 222 10.94 11.60 -9.58
C ASP A 222 10.15 12.66 -8.79
N PHE A 223 9.35 13.47 -9.46
CA PHE A 223 8.48 14.46 -8.84
C PHE A 223 7.04 14.00 -9.03
N PHE A 224 6.25 13.97 -7.96
CA PHE A 224 4.89 13.47 -8.04
C PHE A 224 3.93 14.15 -7.06
N VAL A 225 2.66 14.11 -7.42
CA VAL A 225 1.53 14.33 -6.53
C VAL A 225 0.77 13.02 -6.37
N LEU A 226 0.17 12.83 -5.20
CA LEU A 226 -0.46 11.57 -4.84
C LEU A 226 -1.71 11.85 -4.00
N GLY A 227 -2.84 11.22 -4.36
CA GLY A 227 -4.05 11.12 -3.56
C GLY A 227 -4.21 9.69 -3.04
N ASP A 228 -4.55 9.55 -1.78
CA ASP A 228 -4.59 8.27 -1.06
C ASP A 228 -5.85 8.19 -0.20
N TYR A 229 -6.91 7.56 -0.71
CA TYR A 229 -8.11 7.25 0.07
C TYR A 229 -7.89 5.96 0.85
N CYS A 230 -8.06 6.04 2.17
CA CYS A 230 -7.95 4.92 3.10
C CYS A 230 -9.28 4.71 3.80
N ARG A 231 -9.66 3.44 3.99
CA ARG A 231 -10.78 3.00 4.81
C ARG A 231 -10.26 1.88 5.70
N ASP A 232 -9.88 2.22 6.93
CA ASP A 232 -9.34 1.25 7.88
C ASP A 232 -10.41 0.88 8.90
N LYS A 233 -10.60 -0.42 9.14
CA LYS A 233 -11.53 -0.92 10.14
C LYS A 233 -10.97 -0.68 11.54
N ASN A 234 -11.81 -0.17 12.44
CA ASN A 234 -11.49 0.09 13.83
C ASN A 234 -12.46 -0.71 14.72
N ILE A 235 -11.89 -1.64 15.49
CA ILE A 235 -12.61 -2.48 16.44
C ILE A 235 -12.19 -2.05 17.84
N ASP A 236 -13.13 -1.63 18.68
CA ASP A 236 -12.87 -1.39 20.11
C ASP A 236 -13.54 -2.46 20.95
N THR A 237 -12.72 -3.16 21.75
CA THR A 237 -13.16 -4.21 22.67
C THR A 237 -12.66 -3.91 24.08
N ASN A 238 -13.18 -4.62 25.08
CA ASN A 238 -12.53 -4.68 26.39
C ASN A 238 -11.17 -5.43 26.27
N LYS A 239 -10.32 -5.31 27.28
CA LYS A 239 -8.96 -5.90 27.29
C LYS A 239 -8.99 -7.43 27.10
N GLU A 240 -9.97 -8.08 27.66
CA GLU A 240 -10.16 -9.54 27.62
C GLU A 240 -10.74 -10.02 26.29
N GLY A 241 -11.15 -9.11 25.38
CA GLY A 241 -11.75 -9.47 24.10
C GLY A 241 -13.10 -10.19 24.21
N THR A 242 -13.86 -9.93 25.28
CA THR A 242 -15.14 -10.60 25.54
C THR A 242 -16.34 -9.69 25.24
N LYS A 243 -16.13 -8.39 25.01
CA LYS A 243 -17.18 -7.42 24.74
C LYS A 243 -16.76 -6.44 23.65
N LEU A 244 -17.61 -6.28 22.63
CA LEU A 244 -17.46 -5.26 21.61
C LEU A 244 -18.04 -3.93 22.13
N LYS A 245 -17.27 -2.85 22.05
CA LYS A 245 -17.72 -1.50 22.38
C LYS A 245 -18.13 -0.74 21.13
N SER A 246 -17.29 -0.79 20.08
CA SER A 246 -17.61 -0.17 18.81
C SER A 246 -16.97 -0.91 17.63
N LEU A 247 -17.60 -0.78 16.46
CA LEU A 247 -17.07 -1.21 15.17
C LEU A 247 -17.30 -0.09 14.18
N THR A 248 -16.22 0.57 13.78
CA THR A 248 -16.27 1.72 12.86
C THR A 248 -15.29 1.55 11.73
N TYR A 249 -15.44 2.35 10.68
CA TYR A 249 -14.47 2.49 9.62
C TYR A 249 -13.97 3.93 9.56
N ASP A 250 -12.66 4.10 9.80
CA ASP A 250 -12.01 5.40 9.68
C ASP A 250 -11.73 5.69 8.20
N ARG A 251 -12.26 6.79 7.70
CA ARG A 251 -12.08 7.23 6.32
C ARG A 251 -11.13 8.41 6.28
N LYS A 252 -10.04 8.27 5.50
CA LYS A 252 -9.05 9.33 5.35
C LYS A 252 -8.71 9.56 3.89
N PHE A 253 -8.62 10.82 3.49
CA PHE A 253 -8.13 11.22 2.18
C PHE A 253 -6.86 12.04 2.34
N ASN A 254 -5.71 11.43 2.04
CA ASN A 254 -4.41 12.06 2.19
C ASN A 254 -3.89 12.50 0.83
N THR A 255 -3.57 13.79 0.69
CA THR A 255 -2.86 14.32 -0.46
C THR A 255 -1.38 14.49 -0.10
N SER A 256 -0.49 14.15 -1.01
CA SER A 256 0.95 14.31 -0.77
C SER A 256 1.65 14.78 -2.04
N ILE A 257 2.65 15.63 -1.86
CA ILE A 257 3.68 15.88 -2.87
C ILE A 257 4.91 15.04 -2.56
N GLY A 258 5.69 14.70 -3.58
CA GLY A 258 6.88 13.89 -3.35
C GLY A 258 8.01 14.17 -4.29
N ILE A 259 9.21 13.94 -3.77
CA ILE A 259 10.45 13.92 -4.52
C ILE A 259 11.20 12.62 -4.23
N GLY A 260 11.63 11.95 -5.29
CA GLY A 260 12.49 10.78 -5.23
C GLY A 260 13.80 11.04 -5.98
N TYR A 261 14.91 10.58 -5.42
CA TYR A 261 16.17 10.51 -6.12
C TYR A 261 16.57 9.06 -6.33
N LYS A 262 16.96 8.70 -7.56
CA LYS A 262 17.44 7.36 -7.88
C LYS A 262 18.85 7.41 -8.45
N PHE A 263 19.74 6.62 -7.85
CA PHE A 263 21.09 6.34 -8.33
C PHE A 263 21.18 4.90 -8.86
N SER A 264 21.66 4.73 -10.09
CA SER A 264 21.84 3.41 -10.74
C SER A 264 23.32 3.16 -11.07
N PHE A 265 23.86 1.98 -10.72
CA PHE A 265 25.29 1.65 -10.88
C PHE A 265 25.51 0.15 -11.16
#